data_70796d03073d13d61060ddf1e12ce5da
#
_entry.id   70796d03073d13d61060ddf1e12ce5da
#
_cell.length_a   1.000
_cell.length_b   1.000
_cell.length_c   1.000
_cell.angle_alpha   90.00
_cell.angle_beta   90.00
_cell.angle_gamma   90.00
#
_symmetry.space_group_name_H-M   'P 1'
#
loop_
_entity.id
_entity.type
_entity.pdbx_description
1 polymer ?
#
loop_
_entity_poly.entity_id
_entity_poly.type
_entity_poly.pdbx_seq_one_letter_code
_entity_poly.pdbx_strand_id
1 'polypeptide(L)'
;FDEYYGLPYSNDMASARRGDPPLPLVQDTKVIEAPANQATLTKRYTSEAIQFIERNKSKPFFLYLPHTFPHLPLFASKEFHGKSANGRYGDSVEEIDWSTGKILDALKQHGLDKNTLVIFTSDNGSNGRNGGSNAPLSGAKGGTMEGGMRVPMIARWPGRLPAAGPCHE
;
A
#
# COMPACT_ATOMS: atom_id res chain seq x y z
N PHE A 1 -4.35 -12.46 12.83
CA PHE A 1 -4.84 -12.55 11.44
C PHE A 1 -4.95 -14.02 11.05
N ASP A 2 -6.00 -14.38 10.31
CA ASP A 2 -6.25 -15.77 9.89
C ASP A 2 -5.50 -16.11 8.59
N GLU A 3 -5.22 -15.12 7.75
CA GLU A 3 -4.51 -15.27 6.49
C GLU A 3 -3.39 -14.20 6.40
N TYR A 4 -2.27 -14.56 5.81
CA TYR A 4 -1.14 -13.67 5.54
C TYR A 4 -0.61 -13.89 4.13
N TYR A 5 -0.34 -12.80 3.41
CA TYR A 5 0.36 -12.83 2.13
C TYR A 5 1.23 -11.59 2.00
N GLY A 6 2.54 -11.75 1.92
CA GLY A 6 3.42 -10.58 1.82
C GLY A 6 4.89 -10.85 2.16
N LEU A 7 5.63 -9.77 2.28
CA LEU A 7 7.01 -9.79 2.77
C LEU A 7 7.00 -9.75 4.30
N PRO A 8 7.75 -10.62 4.99
CA PRO A 8 7.74 -10.67 6.45
C PRO A 8 8.52 -9.53 7.12
N TYR A 9 9.24 -8.74 6.34
CA TYR A 9 10.03 -7.59 6.78
C TYR A 9 10.22 -6.61 5.61
N SER A 10 10.86 -5.45 5.88
CA SER A 10 11.06 -4.41 4.88
C SER A 10 11.88 -4.89 3.68
N ASN A 11 11.49 -4.47 2.50
CA ASN A 11 12.08 -4.90 1.23
C ASN A 11 13.55 -4.47 1.02
N ASP A 12 14.04 -3.51 1.80
CA ASP A 12 15.45 -3.08 1.81
C ASP A 12 16.34 -3.92 2.73
N MET A 13 15.76 -4.84 3.49
CA MET A 13 16.48 -5.69 4.44
C MET A 13 17.06 -6.98 3.81
N ALA A 14 17.06 -7.08 2.49
CA ALA A 14 17.61 -8.23 1.75
C ALA A 14 18.72 -7.77 0.80
N SER A 15 19.84 -7.33 1.36
CA SER A 15 21.00 -6.87 0.57
C SER A 15 22.05 -7.96 0.47
N ALA A 16 22.29 -8.47 -0.75
CA ALA A 16 23.35 -9.42 -1.02
C ALA A 16 24.75 -8.90 -0.60
N ARG A 17 24.96 -7.57 -0.61
CA ARG A 17 26.20 -6.94 -0.15
C ARG A 17 26.46 -7.11 1.36
N ARG A 18 25.39 -7.27 2.15
CA ARG A 18 25.46 -7.52 3.59
C ARG A 18 25.42 -9.01 3.94
N GLY A 19 25.28 -9.88 2.94
CA GLY A 19 25.09 -11.31 3.18
C GLY A 19 23.68 -11.68 3.66
N ASP A 20 22.71 -10.79 3.49
CA ASP A 20 21.31 -11.06 3.87
C ASP A 20 20.74 -12.20 3.00
N PRO A 21 19.84 -13.02 3.52
CA PRO A 21 19.15 -14.03 2.73
C PRO A 21 18.26 -13.37 1.65
N PRO A 22 17.95 -14.10 0.56
CA PRO A 22 17.02 -13.62 -0.45
C PRO A 22 15.68 -13.21 0.17
N LEU A 23 15.14 -12.05 -0.25
CA LEU A 23 13.86 -11.53 0.23
C LEU A 23 12.74 -12.53 -0.05
N PRO A 24 12.07 -13.11 0.96
CA PRO A 24 11.03 -14.08 0.71
C PRO A 24 9.68 -13.41 0.51
N LEU A 25 8.86 -13.98 -0.37
CA LEU A 25 7.42 -13.78 -0.37
C LEU A 25 6.78 -14.96 0.35
N VAL A 26 5.91 -14.67 1.30
CA VAL A 26 5.33 -15.65 2.21
C VAL A 26 3.82 -15.68 2.05
N GLN A 27 3.24 -16.86 2.06
CA GLN A 27 1.82 -17.09 2.23
C GLN A 27 1.60 -17.90 3.51
N ASP A 28 0.90 -17.33 4.45
CA ASP A 28 0.75 -17.84 5.82
C ASP A 28 2.11 -18.12 6.47
N THR A 29 2.51 -19.38 6.59
CA THR A 29 3.80 -19.78 7.15
C THR A 29 4.78 -20.32 6.11
N LYS A 30 4.44 -20.27 4.82
CA LYS A 30 5.23 -20.88 3.75
C LYS A 30 5.90 -19.81 2.89
N VAL A 31 7.19 -19.94 2.66
CA VAL A 31 7.91 -19.20 1.63
C VAL A 31 7.48 -19.75 0.26
N ILE A 32 6.86 -18.90 -0.55
CA ILE A 32 6.35 -19.26 -1.89
C ILE A 32 7.27 -18.78 -3.02
N GLU A 33 8.16 -17.82 -2.72
CA GLU A 33 9.13 -17.28 -3.68
C GLU A 33 10.31 -16.66 -2.91
N ALA A 34 11.54 -16.90 -3.34
CA ALA A 34 12.74 -16.22 -2.83
C ALA A 34 13.87 -16.28 -3.89
N PRO A 35 14.40 -15.14 -4.35
CA PRO A 35 13.99 -13.78 -4.01
C PRO A 35 12.64 -13.39 -4.62
N ALA A 36 11.82 -12.65 -3.88
CA ALA A 36 10.55 -12.12 -4.38
C ALA A 36 10.77 -11.13 -5.54
N ASN A 37 9.97 -11.27 -6.61
CA ASN A 37 9.97 -10.30 -7.69
C ASN A 37 9.22 -9.02 -7.26
N GLN A 38 9.97 -8.05 -6.78
CA GLN A 38 9.41 -6.81 -6.22
C GLN A 38 8.57 -6.00 -7.23
N ALA A 39 8.88 -6.08 -8.53
CA ALA A 39 8.10 -5.38 -9.56
C ALA A 39 6.67 -5.94 -9.73
N THR A 40 6.33 -7.04 -9.09
CA THR A 40 4.99 -7.65 -9.17
C THR A 40 4.18 -7.52 -7.88
N LEU A 41 4.79 -7.02 -6.79
CA LEU A 41 4.21 -7.10 -5.45
C LEU A 41 2.87 -6.36 -5.34
N THR A 42 2.78 -5.11 -5.81
CA THR A 42 1.54 -4.33 -5.71
C THR A 42 0.38 -5.04 -6.41
N LYS A 43 0.60 -5.58 -7.61
CA LYS A 43 -0.41 -6.35 -8.33
C LYS A 43 -0.80 -7.64 -7.62
N ARG A 44 0.16 -8.35 -7.08
CA ARG A 44 -0.08 -9.60 -6.34
C ARG A 44 -0.88 -9.34 -5.08
N TYR A 45 -0.51 -8.31 -4.30
CA TYR A 45 -1.27 -7.90 -3.11
C TYR A 45 -2.69 -7.50 -3.46
N THR A 46 -2.87 -6.76 -4.55
CA THR A 46 -4.19 -6.38 -5.05
C THR A 46 -5.04 -7.61 -5.39
N SER A 47 -4.45 -8.57 -6.11
CA SER A 47 -5.13 -9.81 -6.48
C SER A 47 -5.54 -10.63 -5.26
N GLU A 48 -4.63 -10.82 -4.29
CA GLU A 48 -4.92 -11.55 -3.04
C GLU A 48 -6.00 -10.85 -2.21
N ALA A 49 -5.95 -9.52 -2.11
CA ALA A 49 -6.95 -8.73 -1.42
C ALA A 49 -8.36 -8.88 -2.05
N ILE A 50 -8.45 -8.86 -3.39
CA ILE A 50 -9.71 -9.07 -4.10
C ILE A 50 -10.24 -10.49 -3.85
N GLN A 51 -9.39 -11.50 -3.95
CA GLN A 51 -9.77 -12.89 -3.66
C GLN A 51 -10.21 -13.08 -2.20
N PHE A 52 -9.53 -12.42 -1.25
CA PHE A 52 -9.92 -12.41 0.16
C PHE A 52 -11.31 -11.79 0.34
N ILE A 53 -11.61 -10.65 -0.26
CA ILE A 53 -12.93 -10.01 -0.23
C ILE A 53 -13.99 -10.97 -0.78
N GLU A 54 -13.73 -11.61 -1.91
CA GLU A 54 -14.66 -12.56 -2.53
C GLU A 54 -14.95 -13.76 -1.64
N ARG A 55 -13.91 -14.38 -1.06
CA ARG A 55 -14.07 -15.53 -0.14
C ARG A 55 -14.83 -15.16 1.13
N ASN A 56 -14.74 -13.91 1.57
CA ASN A 56 -15.31 -13.47 2.85
C ASN A 56 -16.55 -12.57 2.72
N LYS A 57 -17.11 -12.40 1.52
CA LYS A 57 -18.22 -11.46 1.25
C LYS A 57 -19.50 -11.71 2.03
N SER A 58 -19.70 -12.89 2.58
CA SER A 58 -20.89 -13.27 3.36
C SER A 58 -20.74 -13.14 4.88
N LYS A 59 -19.57 -12.69 5.36
CA LYS A 59 -19.28 -12.53 6.79
C LYS A 59 -18.47 -11.25 7.05
N PRO A 60 -18.47 -10.72 8.28
CA PRO A 60 -17.59 -9.60 8.64
C PRO A 60 -16.12 -9.99 8.45
N PHE A 61 -15.32 -9.04 7.95
CA PHE A 61 -13.90 -9.21 7.79
C PHE A 61 -13.13 -7.91 8.12
N PHE A 62 -11.86 -8.07 8.42
CA PHE A 62 -10.87 -7.01 8.51
C PHE A 62 -9.73 -7.30 7.54
N LEU A 63 -9.51 -6.41 6.60
CA LEU A 63 -8.41 -6.48 5.63
C LEU A 63 -7.41 -5.37 5.92
N TYR A 64 -6.19 -5.75 6.29
CA TYR A 64 -5.04 -4.84 6.41
C TYR A 64 -4.12 -5.04 5.21
N LEU A 65 -4.02 -4.01 4.35
CA LEU A 65 -3.25 -4.05 3.11
C LEU A 65 -2.12 -3.01 3.14
N PRO A 66 -1.02 -3.27 3.89
CA PRO A 66 0.13 -2.39 3.93
C PRO A 66 1.01 -2.62 2.70
N HIS A 67 0.90 -1.73 1.71
CA HIS A 67 1.75 -1.80 0.52
C HIS A 67 3.24 -1.65 0.88
N THR A 68 4.10 -2.42 0.22
CA THR A 68 5.56 -2.31 0.35
C THR A 68 6.06 -0.94 -0.13
N PHE A 69 5.47 -0.41 -1.20
CA PHE A 69 5.83 0.88 -1.78
C PHE A 69 4.93 2.01 -1.25
N PRO A 70 5.41 3.25 -1.31
CA PRO A 70 6.61 3.78 -1.95
C PRO A 70 7.91 3.73 -1.10
N HIS A 71 8.08 2.73 -0.24
CA HIS A 71 9.34 2.51 0.46
C HIS A 71 10.47 2.10 -0.51
N LEU A 72 11.70 2.53 -0.23
CA LEU A 72 12.87 2.18 -1.03
C LEU A 72 13.31 0.72 -0.79
N PRO A 73 13.87 0.08 -1.84
CA PRO A 73 13.98 0.48 -3.24
C PRO A 73 12.63 0.48 -3.96
N LEU A 74 12.44 1.45 -4.87
CA LEU A 74 11.18 1.64 -5.59
C LEU A 74 11.05 0.68 -6.77
N PHE A 75 9.90 0.02 -6.82
CA PHE A 75 9.49 -0.82 -7.94
C PHE A 75 8.03 -0.52 -8.32
N ALA A 76 7.73 -0.74 -9.58
CA ALA A 76 6.37 -0.78 -10.11
C ALA A 76 6.29 -1.83 -11.23
N SER A 77 5.10 -2.32 -11.52
CA SER A 77 4.91 -3.27 -12.60
C SER A 77 5.14 -2.63 -13.97
N LYS A 78 5.33 -3.47 -14.98
CA LYS A 78 5.64 -3.04 -16.36
C LYS A 78 4.68 -1.97 -16.89
N GLU A 79 3.43 -2.04 -16.50
CA GLU A 79 2.38 -1.12 -16.96
C GLU A 79 2.51 0.27 -16.34
N PHE A 80 3.15 0.39 -15.19
CA PHE A 80 3.38 1.67 -14.49
C PHE A 80 4.81 2.17 -14.60
N HIS A 81 5.78 1.27 -14.76
CA HIS A 81 7.19 1.62 -14.80
C HIS A 81 7.50 2.60 -15.93
N GLY A 82 8.10 3.74 -15.59
CA GLY A 82 8.49 4.80 -16.51
C GLY A 82 7.32 5.60 -17.09
N LYS A 83 6.15 5.59 -16.46
CA LYS A 83 4.95 6.29 -16.93
C LYS A 83 4.72 7.62 -16.23
N SER A 84 5.02 7.70 -14.94
CA SER A 84 4.77 8.89 -14.14
C SER A 84 5.74 10.01 -14.46
N ALA A 85 5.22 11.24 -14.48
CA ALA A 85 6.05 12.46 -14.58
C ALA A 85 6.95 12.65 -13.34
N ASN A 86 6.61 12.01 -12.20
CA ASN A 86 7.40 12.05 -10.96
C ASN A 86 8.34 10.83 -10.81
N GLY A 87 8.74 10.22 -11.94
CA GLY A 87 9.70 9.13 -11.98
C GLY A 87 9.23 7.89 -11.21
N ARG A 88 10.19 7.09 -10.72
CA ARG A 88 9.89 5.82 -10.04
C ARG A 88 9.01 5.96 -8.81
N TYR A 89 9.11 7.08 -8.09
CA TYR A 89 8.22 7.33 -6.95
C TYR A 89 6.78 7.48 -7.42
N GLY A 90 6.55 8.31 -8.44
CA GLY A 90 5.24 8.47 -9.05
C GLY A 90 4.71 7.15 -9.64
N ASP A 91 5.55 6.37 -10.33
CA ASP A 91 5.15 5.05 -10.86
C ASP A 91 4.55 4.16 -9.78
N SER A 92 5.21 4.08 -8.60
CA SER A 92 4.74 3.24 -7.50
C SER A 92 3.48 3.80 -6.83
N VAL A 93 3.34 5.13 -6.71
CA VAL A 93 2.14 5.77 -6.16
C VAL A 93 0.94 5.60 -7.08
N GLU A 94 1.13 5.75 -8.39
CA GLU A 94 0.07 5.54 -9.38
C GLU A 94 -0.39 4.07 -9.41
N GLU A 95 0.51 3.12 -9.19
CA GLU A 95 0.14 1.71 -9.07
C GLU A 95 -0.64 1.41 -7.78
N ILE A 96 -0.32 2.08 -6.66
CA ILE A 96 -1.09 1.99 -5.41
C ILE A 96 -2.49 2.61 -5.58
N ASP A 97 -2.59 3.73 -6.28
CA ASP A 97 -3.88 4.34 -6.60
C ASP A 97 -4.75 3.40 -7.45
N TRP A 98 -4.16 2.82 -8.50
CA TRP A 98 -4.81 1.76 -9.29
C TRP A 98 -5.25 0.58 -8.42
N SER A 99 -4.42 0.11 -7.50
CA SER A 99 -4.75 -0.97 -6.56
C SER A 99 -5.96 -0.61 -5.72
N THR A 100 -5.96 0.59 -5.16
CA THR A 100 -7.08 1.12 -4.37
C THR A 100 -8.37 1.13 -5.19
N GLY A 101 -8.33 1.61 -6.42
CA GLY A 101 -9.47 1.57 -7.35
C GLY A 101 -10.00 0.14 -7.55
N LYS A 102 -9.11 -0.84 -7.76
CA LYS A 102 -9.50 -2.25 -7.92
C LYS A 102 -10.18 -2.84 -6.69
N ILE A 103 -9.70 -2.49 -5.49
CA ILE A 103 -10.32 -2.91 -4.23
C ILE A 103 -11.73 -2.29 -4.09
N LEU A 104 -11.87 -1.00 -4.38
CA LEU A 104 -13.17 -0.34 -4.34
C LEU A 104 -14.16 -0.92 -5.36
N ASP A 105 -13.68 -1.26 -6.56
CA ASP A 105 -14.49 -1.93 -7.58
C ASP A 105 -14.97 -3.31 -7.10
N ALA A 106 -14.10 -4.10 -6.47
CA ALA A 106 -14.45 -5.40 -5.91
C ALA A 106 -15.52 -5.29 -4.80
N LEU A 107 -15.36 -4.33 -3.87
CA LEU A 107 -16.36 -4.07 -2.84
C LEU A 107 -17.72 -3.70 -3.45
N LYS A 108 -17.73 -2.86 -4.47
CA LYS A 108 -18.96 -2.47 -5.17
C LYS A 108 -19.58 -3.64 -5.92
N GLN A 109 -18.78 -4.43 -6.64
CA GLN A 109 -19.23 -5.61 -7.40
C GLN A 109 -19.92 -6.64 -6.50
N HIS A 110 -19.44 -6.79 -5.27
CA HIS A 110 -20.02 -7.73 -4.29
C HIS A 110 -21.10 -7.09 -3.40
N GLY A 111 -21.49 -5.84 -3.64
CA GLY A 111 -22.53 -5.14 -2.85
C GLY A 111 -22.09 -4.77 -1.44
N LEU A 112 -20.79 -4.72 -1.17
CA LEU A 112 -20.20 -4.49 0.15
C LEU A 112 -19.86 -3.01 0.42
N ASP A 113 -19.84 -2.17 -0.59
CA ASP A 113 -19.31 -0.80 -0.52
C ASP A 113 -20.05 0.09 0.50
N LYS A 114 -21.37 -0.11 0.69
CA LYS A 114 -22.18 0.61 1.69
C LYS A 114 -22.01 0.07 3.11
N ASN A 115 -21.45 -1.11 3.27
CA ASN A 115 -21.25 -1.77 4.57
C ASN A 115 -19.76 -1.98 4.91
N THR A 116 -18.87 -1.30 4.22
CA THR A 116 -17.42 -1.37 4.45
C THR A 116 -16.85 0.03 4.65
N LEU A 117 -16.21 0.25 5.79
CA LEU A 117 -15.37 1.42 6.01
C LEU A 117 -14.00 1.14 5.38
N VAL A 118 -13.61 1.99 4.44
CA VAL A 118 -12.28 1.95 3.81
C VAL A 118 -11.47 3.14 4.29
N ILE A 119 -10.28 2.88 4.83
CA ILE A 119 -9.33 3.91 5.26
C ILE A 119 -8.07 3.75 4.41
N PHE A 120 -7.66 4.84 3.77
CA PHE A 120 -6.38 4.95 3.07
C PHE A 120 -5.51 5.97 3.80
N THR A 121 -4.30 5.60 4.16
CA THR A 121 -3.37 6.47 4.88
C THR A 121 -1.93 6.04 4.62
N SER A 122 -0.98 6.84 5.08
CA SER A 122 0.44 6.47 5.16
C SER A 122 0.82 6.18 6.62
N ASP A 123 1.88 5.43 6.83
CA ASP A 123 2.43 5.11 8.15
C ASP A 123 3.32 6.24 8.71
N ASN A 124 3.94 7.02 7.83
CA ASN A 124 4.82 8.14 8.15
C ASN A 124 4.94 9.10 6.97
N GLY A 125 5.46 10.28 7.23
CA GLY A 125 5.77 11.26 6.20
C GLY A 125 6.93 10.82 5.30
N SER A 126 7.10 11.49 4.18
CA SER A 126 8.20 11.27 3.25
C SER A 126 9.57 11.53 3.90
N ASN A 127 10.59 10.81 3.44
CA ASN A 127 11.98 11.14 3.80
C ASN A 127 12.52 12.40 3.07
N GLY A 128 11.68 13.07 2.27
CA GLY A 128 12.04 14.26 1.48
C GLY A 128 12.97 14.00 0.30
N ARG A 129 13.15 12.74 -0.11
CA ARG A 129 14.02 12.30 -1.20
C ARG A 129 13.25 11.45 -2.20
N ASN A 130 13.85 11.19 -3.36
CA ASN A 130 13.34 10.26 -4.37
C ASN A 130 11.92 10.57 -4.89
N GLY A 131 11.52 11.85 -4.90
CA GLY A 131 10.24 12.30 -5.42
C GLY A 131 9.16 12.56 -4.38
N GLY A 132 9.33 12.13 -3.14
CA GLY A 132 8.40 12.43 -2.05
C GLY A 132 8.62 13.84 -1.47
N SER A 133 7.53 14.49 -1.05
CA SER A 133 7.56 15.81 -0.41
C SER A 133 6.60 15.86 0.78
N ASN A 134 6.97 16.60 1.82
CA ASN A 134 6.09 16.89 2.95
C ASN A 134 5.62 18.36 2.95
N ALA A 135 6.02 19.15 1.95
CA ALA A 135 5.66 20.56 1.89
C ALA A 135 4.14 20.76 1.96
N PRO A 136 3.64 21.78 2.68
CA PRO A 136 4.39 22.84 3.37
C PRO A 136 4.89 22.49 4.78
N LEU A 137 4.74 21.23 5.24
CA LEU A 137 5.10 20.79 6.59
C LEU A 137 6.62 20.66 6.72
N SER A 138 7.15 21.07 7.88
CA SER A 138 8.56 20.95 8.21
C SER A 138 8.92 19.55 8.71
N GLY A 139 10.13 19.09 8.42
CA GLY A 139 10.64 17.79 8.83
C GLY A 139 10.34 16.66 7.85
N ALA A 140 10.78 15.47 8.23
CA ALA A 140 10.73 14.27 7.38
C ALA A 140 10.64 13.00 8.23
N LYS A 141 10.43 11.84 7.58
CA LYS A 141 10.46 10.50 8.19
C LYS A 141 11.62 10.36 9.18
N GLY A 142 11.33 9.85 10.37
CA GLY A 142 12.30 9.67 11.46
C GLY A 142 12.44 10.87 12.37
N GLY A 143 11.84 12.02 12.02
CA GLY A 143 11.75 13.20 12.90
C GLY A 143 10.39 13.34 13.56
N THR A 144 10.32 14.20 14.57
CA THR A 144 9.10 14.46 15.37
C THR A 144 8.31 15.69 14.91
N MET A 145 8.77 16.36 13.84
CA MET A 145 8.06 17.49 13.24
C MET A 145 6.88 16.99 12.38
N GLU A 146 5.95 17.89 12.08
CA GLU A 146 4.73 17.62 11.31
C GLU A 146 4.98 16.82 10.01
N GLY A 147 6.01 17.19 9.22
CA GLY A 147 6.36 16.48 7.99
C GLY A 147 6.81 15.03 8.17
N GLY A 148 7.17 14.61 9.39
CA GLY A 148 7.47 13.22 9.72
C GLY A 148 6.27 12.43 10.23
N MET A 149 5.33 13.11 10.87
CA MET A 149 4.25 12.50 11.65
C MET A 149 2.87 12.68 11.02
N ARG A 150 2.59 13.86 10.47
CA ARG A 150 1.29 14.19 9.88
C ARG A 150 1.20 13.64 8.47
N VAL A 151 0.32 12.68 8.28
CA VAL A 151 0.11 11.97 7.02
C VAL A 151 -1.28 12.21 6.45
N PRO A 152 -1.47 12.12 5.13
CA PRO A 152 -2.79 12.16 4.54
C PRO A 152 -3.61 10.94 4.97
N MET A 153 -4.89 11.16 5.23
CA MET A 153 -5.85 10.09 5.49
C MET A 153 -7.14 10.35 4.72
N ILE A 154 -7.65 9.32 4.08
CA ILE A 154 -8.95 9.31 3.40
C ILE A 154 -9.80 8.22 4.02
N ALA A 155 -10.99 8.58 4.51
CA ALA A 155 -11.98 7.63 4.99
C ALA A 155 -13.19 7.63 4.02
N ARG A 156 -13.60 6.44 3.57
CA ARG A 156 -14.73 6.26 2.67
C ARG A 156 -15.72 5.27 3.24
N TRP A 157 -16.98 5.71 3.41
CA TRP A 157 -18.11 4.86 3.79
C TRP A 157 -19.40 5.40 3.20
N PRO A 158 -19.80 4.97 1.99
CA PRO A 158 -20.96 5.48 1.31
C PRO A 158 -22.26 5.38 2.14
N GLY A 159 -22.97 6.49 2.26
CA GLY A 159 -24.19 6.56 3.05
C GLY A 159 -24.01 6.67 4.57
N ARG A 160 -22.77 6.66 5.07
CA ARG A 160 -22.43 6.84 6.50
C ARG A 160 -21.54 8.06 6.72
N LEU A 161 -20.52 8.22 5.89
CA LEU A 161 -19.69 9.40 5.88
C LEU A 161 -20.12 10.32 4.74
N PRO A 162 -20.30 11.63 4.97
CA PRO A 162 -20.59 12.58 3.92
C PRO A 162 -19.42 12.68 2.94
N ALA A 163 -19.71 12.96 1.68
CA ALA A 163 -18.66 13.37 0.73
C ALA A 163 -18.25 14.80 1.09
N ALA A 164 -17.24 14.90 1.95
CA ALA A 164 -16.69 16.17 2.40
C ALA A 164 -15.35 16.45 1.71
N GLY A 165 -14.99 17.74 1.61
CA GLY A 165 -13.65 18.17 1.25
C GLY A 165 -12.63 17.88 2.37
N PRO A 166 -11.38 18.37 2.19
CA PRO A 166 -10.34 18.21 3.21
C PRO A 166 -10.79 18.77 4.57
N CYS A 167 -10.57 18.00 5.63
CA CYS A 167 -10.70 18.43 7.00
C CYS A 167 -9.30 18.79 7.53
N HIS A 168 -9.18 19.94 8.20
CA HIS A 168 -7.92 20.47 8.69
C HIS A 168 -7.89 20.59 10.23
N GLU A 169 -8.78 19.87 10.92
CA GLU A 169 -8.82 19.83 12.38
C GLU A 169 -7.77 18.89 12.97
#